data_60b7c4c86ca5c66b1da0fd0b23be76f1
#
_entry.id   60b7c4c86ca5c66b1da0fd0b23be76f1
#
_cell.length_a   1.000
_cell.length_b   1.000
_cell.length_c   1.000
_cell.angle_alpha   90.00
_cell.angle_beta   90.00
_cell.angle_gamma   90.00
#
_symmetry.space_group_name_H-M   'P 1'
#
loop_
_entity.id
_entity.type
_entity.pdbx_description
1 polymer ?
#
loop_
_entity_poly.entity_id
_entity_poly.type
_entity_poly.pdbx_seq_one_letter_code
_entity_poly.pdbx_strand_id
1 'polypeptide(L)'
;MKEKKRIGHDDRINLQAAIAKGLTLAQAARLLGKSRSTVYREILGNLTYKDCRHTCSHCSKSCAAGQRPPYRNGHCPLFEARGCGRWKSWPYCCNGCPESQYCVDRKRYYDCVDANALSVGKRHEPRVHKGISDEAIAKMDSIVSEGVLKGQSLHHIFESDASLKAICCERTVRRYVYAGYLSVKAHQLPRYVRFSHKYDYSEKKPVNVERMLGRTYSDYRRFVESHPEANLWQYDSVEGKATDRKAILTITYPEFRFQFGFLIAKGNARSVLGKLALLKKLLGADYAGIFRCNLSDNGPEFARFHEIEEWGVRAFFANPYRSTDKAACERNHEFIRYVIPKGRSLDGLTQAKVELLFSHINSYVRGSNENRTPYELMLARFGEGFMEAIGIRRIQAKEVCLKPSLLK
;
A
#
# COMPACT_ATOMS: atom_id res chain seq x y z
N MET A 1 -11.53 19.96 -31.14
CA MET A 1 -11.92 18.54 -31.35
C MET A 1 -13.04 18.19 -30.38
N LYS A 2 -14.27 17.88 -30.86
CA LYS A 2 -15.36 17.44 -29.99
C LYS A 2 -15.01 16.09 -29.38
N GLU A 3 -14.98 16.04 -28.05
CA GLU A 3 -14.81 14.80 -27.29
C GLU A 3 -15.84 13.75 -27.75
N LYS A 4 -15.39 12.64 -28.29
CA LYS A 4 -16.26 11.51 -28.67
C LYS A 4 -16.74 10.84 -27.38
N LYS A 5 -17.76 11.39 -26.73
CA LYS A 5 -18.39 10.77 -25.56
C LYS A 5 -18.87 9.36 -25.92
N ARG A 6 -18.47 8.37 -25.12
CA ARG A 6 -18.93 6.98 -25.23
C ARG A 6 -20.44 6.89 -24.96
N ILE A 7 -21.08 5.79 -25.39
CA ILE A 7 -22.48 5.51 -25.04
C ILE A 7 -22.57 5.25 -23.53
N GLY A 8 -23.35 6.07 -22.84
CA GLY A 8 -23.66 5.96 -21.43
C GLY A 8 -24.95 5.18 -21.15
N HIS A 9 -25.36 5.11 -19.87
CA HIS A 9 -26.60 4.45 -19.48
C HIS A 9 -27.82 5.19 -20.07
N ASP A 10 -27.86 6.51 -20.00
CA ASP A 10 -28.95 7.34 -20.53
C ASP A 10 -29.09 7.20 -22.05
N ASP A 11 -27.94 7.11 -22.76
CA ASP A 11 -27.94 6.86 -24.21
C ASP A 11 -28.59 5.49 -24.52
N ARG A 12 -28.39 4.47 -23.68
CA ARG A 12 -28.99 3.13 -23.82
C ARG A 12 -30.48 3.11 -23.59
N ILE A 13 -30.95 3.86 -22.58
CA ILE A 13 -32.38 4.06 -22.32
C ILE A 13 -33.05 4.70 -23.56
N ASN A 14 -32.45 5.77 -24.06
CA ASN A 14 -32.94 6.47 -25.23
C ASN A 14 -32.90 5.59 -26.50
N LEU A 15 -31.89 4.73 -26.65
CA LEU A 15 -31.78 3.78 -27.75
C LEU A 15 -32.89 2.72 -27.70
N GLN A 16 -33.16 2.15 -26.52
CA GLN A 16 -34.25 1.19 -26.35
C GLN A 16 -35.62 1.82 -26.63
N ALA A 17 -35.84 3.05 -26.15
CA ALA A 17 -37.07 3.80 -26.43
C ALA A 17 -37.22 4.13 -27.93
N ALA A 18 -36.12 4.48 -28.61
CA ALA A 18 -36.14 4.73 -30.07
C ALA A 18 -36.50 3.46 -30.86
N ILE A 19 -35.99 2.30 -30.47
CA ILE A 19 -36.36 0.99 -31.09
C ILE A 19 -37.84 0.70 -30.82
N ALA A 20 -38.33 0.87 -29.60
CA ALA A 20 -39.73 0.60 -29.27
C ALA A 20 -40.70 1.51 -30.03
N LYS A 21 -40.31 2.73 -30.35
CA LYS A 21 -41.08 3.69 -31.14
C LYS A 21 -40.95 3.47 -32.66
N GLY A 22 -40.21 2.47 -33.10
CA GLY A 22 -40.01 2.17 -34.51
C GLY A 22 -39.19 3.21 -35.29
N LEU A 23 -38.35 4.02 -34.59
CA LEU A 23 -37.48 4.98 -35.27
C LEU A 23 -36.44 4.27 -36.13
N THR A 24 -36.06 4.88 -37.24
CA THR A 24 -34.99 4.36 -38.11
C THR A 24 -33.62 4.48 -37.47
N LEU A 25 -32.64 3.70 -37.90
CA LEU A 25 -31.25 3.77 -37.46
C LEU A 25 -30.70 5.20 -37.54
N ALA A 26 -31.05 5.94 -38.59
CA ALA A 26 -30.61 7.31 -38.79
C ALA A 26 -31.22 8.27 -37.75
N GLN A 27 -32.49 8.10 -37.41
CA GLN A 27 -33.18 8.89 -36.39
C GLN A 27 -32.65 8.57 -34.99
N ALA A 28 -32.47 7.30 -34.67
CA ALA A 28 -31.87 6.86 -33.41
C ALA A 28 -30.43 7.42 -33.26
N ALA A 29 -29.61 7.38 -34.28
CA ALA A 29 -28.27 7.92 -34.27
C ALA A 29 -28.23 9.43 -34.05
N ARG A 30 -29.17 10.17 -34.70
CA ARG A 30 -29.33 11.63 -34.47
C ARG A 30 -29.76 11.94 -33.03
N LEU A 31 -30.75 11.19 -32.53
CA LEU A 31 -31.22 11.36 -31.13
C LEU A 31 -30.11 11.24 -30.11
N LEU A 32 -29.19 10.27 -30.33
CA LEU A 32 -28.05 10.02 -29.43
C LEU A 32 -26.84 10.91 -29.72
N GLY A 33 -26.84 11.71 -30.81
CA GLY A 33 -25.64 12.44 -31.22
C GLY A 33 -24.46 11.56 -31.59
N LYS A 34 -24.73 10.33 -32.07
CA LYS A 34 -23.70 9.32 -32.40
C LYS A 34 -23.76 8.93 -33.89
N SER A 35 -22.69 8.30 -34.37
CA SER A 35 -22.70 7.74 -35.74
C SER A 35 -23.57 6.47 -35.82
N ARG A 36 -24.12 6.20 -37.00
CA ARG A 36 -24.88 4.96 -37.26
C ARG A 36 -24.07 3.71 -36.93
N SER A 37 -22.77 3.70 -37.24
CA SER A 37 -21.86 2.58 -36.94
C SER A 37 -21.62 2.39 -35.43
N THR A 38 -21.70 3.46 -34.65
CA THR A 38 -21.60 3.39 -33.17
C THR A 38 -22.86 2.74 -32.60
N VAL A 39 -24.04 3.16 -33.05
CA VAL A 39 -25.34 2.56 -32.64
C VAL A 39 -25.43 1.09 -33.05
N TYR A 40 -25.03 0.77 -34.26
CA TYR A 40 -24.98 -0.61 -34.77
C TYR A 40 -24.09 -1.50 -33.85
N ARG A 41 -22.87 -1.05 -33.54
CA ARG A 41 -21.94 -1.80 -32.69
C ARG A 41 -22.43 -1.90 -31.23
N GLU A 42 -23.11 -0.89 -30.73
CA GLU A 42 -23.69 -0.92 -29.38
C GLU A 42 -24.76 -2.01 -29.29
N ILE A 43 -25.68 -2.06 -30.24
CA ILE A 43 -26.74 -3.09 -30.24
C ILE A 43 -26.12 -4.48 -30.35
N LEU A 44 -25.32 -4.75 -31.37
CA LEU A 44 -24.79 -6.09 -31.64
C LEU A 44 -23.86 -6.57 -30.53
N GLY A 45 -23.15 -5.65 -29.85
CA GLY A 45 -22.24 -5.96 -28.76
C GLY A 45 -22.91 -6.29 -27.44
N ASN A 46 -24.20 -5.95 -27.26
CA ASN A 46 -24.88 -6.02 -25.98
C ASN A 46 -26.28 -6.62 -26.07
N LEU A 47 -26.44 -7.66 -26.91
CA LEU A 47 -27.68 -8.41 -27.06
C LEU A 47 -27.78 -9.51 -25.98
N THR A 48 -28.99 -9.72 -25.46
CA THR A 48 -29.36 -10.90 -24.68
C THR A 48 -30.16 -11.88 -25.55
N TYR A 49 -29.96 -13.17 -25.34
CA TYR A 49 -30.57 -14.20 -26.17
C TYR A 49 -31.57 -15.02 -25.34
N LYS A 50 -32.73 -15.34 -26.01
CA LYS A 50 -33.67 -16.32 -25.48
C LYS A 50 -33.71 -17.47 -26.50
N ASP A 51 -33.24 -18.62 -26.06
CA ASP A 51 -33.24 -19.81 -26.95
C ASP A 51 -34.65 -20.31 -27.23
N CYS A 52 -34.90 -20.68 -28.46
CA CYS A 52 -36.08 -21.43 -28.82
C CYS A 52 -35.79 -22.93 -28.61
N ARG A 53 -36.78 -23.67 -28.17
CA ARG A 53 -36.66 -25.13 -27.96
C ARG A 53 -37.22 -25.93 -29.11
N HIS A 54 -37.66 -25.29 -30.21
CA HIS A 54 -38.54 -25.93 -31.19
C HIS A 54 -37.97 -25.90 -32.61
N THR A 55 -37.05 -25.01 -32.96
CA THR A 55 -36.52 -24.91 -34.31
C THR A 55 -35.00 -25.03 -34.36
N CYS A 56 -34.49 -26.02 -35.03
CA CYS A 56 -33.07 -26.26 -35.25
C CYS A 56 -32.61 -25.69 -36.60
N SER A 57 -31.43 -25.10 -36.66
CA SER A 57 -30.84 -24.60 -37.91
C SER A 57 -30.49 -25.71 -38.89
N HIS A 58 -30.19 -26.91 -38.36
CA HIS A 58 -29.77 -28.07 -39.13
C HIS A 58 -30.89 -29.06 -39.46
N CYS A 59 -32.08 -28.91 -38.88
CA CYS A 59 -33.20 -29.78 -39.15
C CYS A 59 -33.88 -29.42 -40.51
N SER A 60 -33.50 -30.08 -41.55
CA SER A 60 -34.27 -30.21 -42.78
C SER A 60 -35.03 -31.55 -42.78
N LYS A 61 -35.79 -31.85 -43.86
CA LYS A 61 -36.56 -33.11 -44.00
C LYS A 61 -35.71 -34.39 -43.83
N SER A 62 -34.40 -34.28 -43.79
CA SER A 62 -33.43 -35.36 -43.52
C SER A 62 -32.44 -34.91 -42.44
N CYS A 63 -32.85 -34.99 -41.18
CA CYS A 63 -31.91 -34.81 -40.08
C CYS A 63 -30.90 -35.98 -40.02
N ALA A 64 -29.63 -35.70 -39.99
CA ALA A 64 -28.54 -36.68 -39.90
C ALA A 64 -28.64 -37.61 -38.68
N ALA A 65 -29.40 -37.24 -37.64
CA ALA A 65 -29.70 -38.08 -36.50
C ALA A 65 -30.82 -39.10 -36.68
N GLY A 66 -31.36 -39.24 -37.91
CA GLY A 66 -32.34 -40.26 -38.27
C GLY A 66 -33.73 -40.19 -37.61
N GLN A 67 -34.00 -39.13 -36.88
CA GLN A 67 -35.25 -38.98 -36.12
C GLN A 67 -36.03 -37.76 -36.62
N ARG A 68 -37.34 -37.91 -36.83
CA ARG A 68 -38.22 -36.83 -37.30
C ARG A 68 -38.42 -35.73 -36.24
N PRO A 69 -38.37 -34.44 -36.60
CA PRO A 69 -38.76 -33.36 -35.68
C PRO A 69 -40.26 -33.51 -35.30
N PRO A 70 -40.67 -33.10 -34.07
CA PRO A 70 -39.88 -32.26 -33.19
C PRO A 70 -39.33 -33.04 -31.99
N TYR A 71 -38.04 -33.00 -31.81
CA TYR A 71 -37.47 -33.29 -30.49
C TYR A 71 -38.06 -32.29 -29.48
N ARG A 72 -39.05 -32.74 -28.74
CA ARG A 72 -39.48 -32.00 -27.56
C ARG A 72 -38.34 -32.01 -26.55
N ASN A 73 -37.90 -30.83 -26.09
CA ASN A 73 -37.09 -30.60 -24.94
C ASN A 73 -35.54 -30.62 -25.08
N GLY A 74 -34.98 -30.21 -26.21
CA GLY A 74 -33.53 -29.88 -26.26
C GLY A 74 -32.56 -31.07 -26.06
N HIS A 75 -33.01 -32.29 -26.26
CA HIS A 75 -32.18 -33.50 -26.08
C HIS A 75 -31.39 -33.91 -27.31
N CYS A 76 -31.43 -33.13 -28.43
CA CYS A 76 -30.60 -33.42 -29.58
C CYS A 76 -29.18 -32.86 -29.32
N PRO A 77 -28.13 -33.68 -29.32
CA PRO A 77 -26.77 -33.20 -29.13
C PRO A 77 -26.27 -32.29 -30.29
N LEU A 78 -26.95 -32.32 -31.45
CA LEU A 78 -26.66 -31.47 -32.60
C LEU A 78 -27.66 -30.29 -32.73
N PHE A 79 -28.45 -30.02 -31.68
CA PHE A 79 -29.42 -28.94 -31.72
C PHE A 79 -28.75 -27.58 -31.75
N GLU A 80 -28.95 -26.83 -32.80
CA GLU A 80 -28.58 -25.42 -32.91
C GLU A 80 -29.82 -24.57 -33.20
N ALA A 81 -30.16 -23.67 -32.31
CA ALA A 81 -31.37 -22.86 -32.43
C ALA A 81 -31.30 -21.96 -33.67
N ARG A 82 -32.32 -22.07 -34.58
CA ARG A 82 -32.39 -21.28 -35.78
C ARG A 82 -32.54 -19.79 -35.46
N GLY A 83 -31.67 -18.97 -36.06
CA GLY A 83 -31.75 -17.52 -35.97
C GLY A 83 -32.72 -16.91 -36.98
N CYS A 84 -33.44 -15.86 -36.57
CA CYS A 84 -34.39 -15.18 -37.44
C CYS A 84 -33.68 -14.40 -38.58
N GLY A 85 -34.17 -14.52 -39.82
CA GLY A 85 -33.64 -13.79 -40.97
C GLY A 85 -33.71 -12.25 -40.86
N ARG A 86 -34.67 -11.72 -40.09
CA ARG A 86 -34.83 -10.29 -39.84
C ARG A 86 -33.66 -9.67 -39.03
N TRP A 87 -32.83 -10.47 -38.40
CA TRP A 87 -31.65 -9.96 -37.67
C TRP A 87 -30.60 -9.28 -38.57
N LYS A 88 -30.70 -9.44 -39.87
CA LYS A 88 -29.82 -8.79 -40.85
C LYS A 88 -30.15 -7.32 -41.09
N SER A 89 -31.34 -6.87 -40.66
CA SER A 89 -31.82 -5.50 -40.82
C SER A 89 -32.12 -4.83 -39.46
N TRP A 90 -32.17 -3.49 -39.49
CA TRP A 90 -32.56 -2.71 -38.31
C TRP A 90 -33.93 -3.14 -37.76
N PRO A 91 -34.12 -3.30 -36.45
CA PRO A 91 -33.21 -2.91 -35.32
C PRO A 91 -32.22 -4.00 -34.92
N TYR A 92 -31.98 -5.00 -35.73
CA TYR A 92 -31.05 -6.12 -35.46
C TYR A 92 -31.41 -6.98 -34.22
N CYS A 93 -32.57 -6.79 -33.63
CA CYS A 93 -33.09 -7.50 -32.46
C CYS A 93 -34.58 -7.71 -32.59
N CYS A 94 -35.17 -8.42 -31.64
CA CYS A 94 -36.60 -8.75 -31.66
C CYS A 94 -37.46 -7.69 -30.91
N ASN A 95 -36.86 -6.60 -30.42
CA ASN A 95 -37.62 -5.50 -29.82
C ASN A 95 -38.53 -4.85 -30.89
N GLY A 96 -39.81 -4.72 -30.55
CA GLY A 96 -40.81 -4.13 -31.46
C GLY A 96 -41.18 -5.01 -32.65
N CYS A 97 -40.75 -6.27 -32.71
CA CYS A 97 -41.14 -7.19 -33.78
C CYS A 97 -42.62 -7.60 -33.62
N PRO A 98 -43.48 -7.32 -34.62
CA PRO A 98 -44.92 -7.64 -34.54
C PRO A 98 -45.19 -9.14 -34.43
N GLU A 99 -44.29 -9.97 -34.96
CA GLU A 99 -44.44 -11.42 -34.98
C GLU A 99 -43.80 -12.09 -33.77
N SER A 100 -43.27 -11.31 -32.80
CA SER A 100 -42.52 -11.85 -31.65
C SER A 100 -43.30 -12.85 -30.79
N GLN A 101 -44.60 -12.72 -30.72
CA GLN A 101 -45.48 -13.66 -29.95
C GLN A 101 -45.52 -15.03 -30.56
N TYR A 102 -45.57 -15.13 -31.87
CA TYR A 102 -45.73 -16.40 -32.62
C TYR A 102 -44.40 -16.94 -33.19
N CYS A 103 -43.33 -16.18 -33.03
CA CYS A 103 -42.00 -16.53 -33.56
C CYS A 103 -41.44 -17.72 -32.77
N VAL A 104 -41.06 -18.77 -33.53
CA VAL A 104 -40.48 -20.01 -33.00
C VAL A 104 -38.95 -20.06 -33.10
N ASP A 105 -38.34 -19.08 -33.76
CA ASP A 105 -36.89 -18.96 -33.89
C ASP A 105 -36.23 -18.44 -32.61
N ARG A 106 -34.93 -18.61 -32.48
CA ARG A 106 -34.15 -18.01 -31.42
C ARG A 106 -34.39 -16.51 -31.41
N LYS A 107 -34.67 -15.94 -30.23
CA LYS A 107 -34.91 -14.51 -30.03
C LYS A 107 -33.70 -13.81 -29.46
N ARG A 108 -33.48 -12.56 -29.84
CA ARG A 108 -32.48 -11.69 -29.23
C ARG A 108 -33.05 -10.31 -28.96
N TYR A 109 -32.73 -9.80 -27.79
CA TYR A 109 -33.28 -8.54 -27.31
C TYR A 109 -32.18 -7.58 -26.97
N TYR A 110 -32.43 -6.29 -27.13
CA TYR A 110 -31.63 -5.23 -26.56
C TYR A 110 -32.36 -4.68 -25.35
N ASP A 111 -31.77 -4.86 -24.19
CA ASP A 111 -32.24 -4.28 -22.92
C ASP A 111 -31.20 -3.30 -22.40
N CYS A 112 -31.60 -2.07 -22.02
CA CYS A 112 -30.67 -1.01 -21.62
C CYS A 112 -29.93 -1.33 -20.30
N VAL A 113 -30.57 -2.07 -19.38
CA VAL A 113 -29.95 -2.47 -18.10
C VAL A 113 -28.93 -3.57 -18.34
N ASP A 114 -29.33 -4.62 -19.08
CA ASP A 114 -28.43 -5.72 -19.43
C ASP A 114 -27.27 -5.24 -20.29
N ALA A 115 -27.52 -4.37 -21.28
CA ALA A 115 -26.50 -3.76 -22.12
C ALA A 115 -25.52 -2.91 -21.31
N ASN A 116 -25.99 -2.22 -20.29
CA ASN A 116 -25.12 -1.47 -19.39
C ASN A 116 -24.25 -2.39 -18.54
N ALA A 117 -24.85 -3.44 -17.96
CA ALA A 117 -24.12 -4.43 -17.17
C ALA A 117 -23.06 -5.16 -18.00
N LEU A 118 -23.42 -5.64 -19.22
CA LEU A 118 -22.48 -6.25 -20.15
C LEU A 118 -21.36 -5.30 -20.58
N SER A 119 -21.67 -4.03 -20.86
CA SER A 119 -20.67 -3.04 -21.23
C SER A 119 -19.72 -2.68 -20.07
N VAL A 120 -20.21 -2.68 -18.85
CA VAL A 120 -19.38 -2.51 -17.63
C VAL A 120 -18.52 -3.74 -17.42
N GLY A 121 -19.08 -4.95 -17.49
CA GLY A 121 -18.36 -6.21 -17.37
C GLY A 121 -17.21 -6.32 -18.39
N LYS A 122 -17.49 -6.10 -19.68
CA LYS A 122 -16.47 -6.08 -20.74
C LYS A 122 -15.35 -5.04 -20.53
N ARG A 123 -15.57 -4.02 -19.73
CA ARG A 123 -14.52 -3.06 -19.35
C ARG A 123 -13.67 -3.53 -18.18
N HIS A 124 -14.24 -4.34 -17.30
CA HIS A 124 -13.56 -4.86 -16.11
C HIS A 124 -12.75 -6.11 -16.40
N GLU A 125 -13.34 -7.09 -17.10
CA GLU A 125 -12.69 -8.37 -17.40
C GLU A 125 -11.32 -8.27 -18.08
N PRO A 126 -11.12 -7.45 -19.15
CA PRO A 126 -9.82 -7.37 -19.78
C PRO A 126 -8.74 -6.67 -18.96
N ARG A 127 -9.10 -5.91 -17.91
CA ARG A 127 -8.15 -5.21 -17.05
C ARG A 127 -7.65 -6.06 -15.91
N VAL A 128 -8.35 -7.13 -15.59
CA VAL A 128 -8.04 -7.99 -14.46
C VAL A 128 -6.91 -8.97 -14.77
N HIS A 129 -6.79 -9.45 -16.00
CA HIS A 129 -5.82 -10.49 -16.39
C HIS A 129 -4.92 -10.18 -17.59
N LYS A 130 -4.93 -8.96 -18.15
CA LYS A 130 -4.10 -8.69 -19.33
C LYS A 130 -2.61 -8.66 -18.97
N GLY A 131 -1.91 -9.71 -19.34
CA GLY A 131 -0.47 -9.71 -19.50
C GLY A 131 0.36 -10.44 -18.44
N ILE A 132 -0.27 -11.05 -17.43
CA ILE A 132 0.46 -11.85 -16.42
C ILE A 132 -0.07 -13.27 -16.46
N SER A 133 0.82 -14.25 -16.69
CA SER A 133 0.48 -15.69 -16.68
C SER A 133 0.20 -16.19 -15.27
N ASP A 134 -0.54 -17.29 -15.15
CA ASP A 134 -0.86 -17.91 -13.85
C ASP A 134 0.41 -18.33 -13.10
N GLU A 135 1.44 -18.78 -13.82
CA GLU A 135 2.76 -19.11 -13.25
C GLU A 135 3.44 -17.87 -12.65
N ALA A 136 3.36 -16.73 -13.34
CA ALA A 136 3.92 -15.47 -12.84
C ALA A 136 3.11 -14.93 -11.64
N ILE A 137 1.79 -15.16 -11.61
CA ILE A 137 0.94 -14.84 -10.45
C ILE A 137 1.34 -15.74 -9.25
N ALA A 138 1.52 -17.03 -9.45
CA ALA A 138 1.96 -17.94 -8.39
C ALA A 138 3.33 -17.56 -7.83
N LYS A 139 4.27 -17.19 -8.70
CA LYS A 139 5.59 -16.69 -8.28
C LYS A 139 5.48 -15.37 -7.50
N MET A 140 4.65 -14.44 -7.98
CA MET A 140 4.36 -13.18 -7.27
C MET A 140 3.75 -13.45 -5.90
N ASP A 141 2.79 -14.38 -5.79
CA ASP A 141 2.14 -14.73 -4.53
C ASP A 141 3.13 -15.30 -3.52
N SER A 142 3.99 -16.21 -3.93
CA SER A 142 5.03 -16.78 -3.05
C SER A 142 5.94 -15.68 -2.46
N ILE A 143 6.46 -14.77 -3.30
CA ILE A 143 7.37 -13.70 -2.87
C ILE A 143 6.64 -12.71 -1.94
N VAL A 144 5.45 -12.27 -2.33
CA VAL A 144 4.69 -11.26 -1.57
C VAL A 144 4.20 -11.83 -0.25
N SER A 145 3.71 -13.06 -0.23
CA SER A 145 3.22 -13.71 0.99
C SER A 145 4.32 -13.92 2.02
N GLU A 146 5.49 -14.38 1.60
CA GLU A 146 6.65 -14.55 2.48
C GLU A 146 7.06 -13.21 3.13
N GLY A 147 7.17 -12.15 2.33
CA GLY A 147 7.55 -10.82 2.83
C GLY A 147 6.51 -10.23 3.80
N VAL A 148 5.22 -10.33 3.49
CA VAL A 148 4.14 -9.83 4.35
C VAL A 148 4.07 -10.61 5.67
N LEU A 149 4.33 -11.91 5.67
CA LEU A 149 4.43 -12.70 6.89
C LEU A 149 5.56 -12.24 7.81
N LYS A 150 6.65 -11.69 7.26
CA LYS A 150 7.75 -11.05 8.01
C LYS A 150 7.44 -9.58 8.42
N GLY A 151 6.28 -9.05 8.05
CA GLY A 151 5.87 -7.66 8.34
C GLY A 151 6.45 -6.63 7.37
N GLN A 152 6.93 -7.05 6.21
CA GLN A 152 7.43 -6.17 5.17
C GLN A 152 6.30 -5.50 4.39
N SER A 153 6.49 -4.25 3.97
CA SER A 153 5.55 -3.57 3.06
C SER A 153 5.73 -4.02 1.62
N LEU A 154 4.71 -3.84 0.80
CA LEU A 154 4.81 -4.13 -0.64
C LEU A 154 5.96 -3.37 -1.31
N HIS A 155 6.24 -2.14 -0.88
CA HIS A 155 7.35 -1.34 -1.41
C HIS A 155 8.71 -1.99 -1.11
N HIS A 156 8.96 -2.40 0.15
CA HIS A 156 10.20 -3.08 0.51
C HIS A 156 10.38 -4.39 -0.26
N ILE A 157 9.33 -5.22 -0.32
CA ILE A 157 9.34 -6.50 -1.06
C ILE A 157 9.67 -6.26 -2.54
N PHE A 158 8.98 -5.30 -3.16
CA PHE A 158 9.14 -4.97 -4.58
C PHE A 158 10.55 -4.46 -4.89
N GLU A 159 11.07 -3.54 -4.08
CA GLU A 159 12.42 -2.99 -4.29
C GLU A 159 13.53 -4.02 -4.02
N SER A 160 13.28 -4.99 -3.17
CA SER A 160 14.24 -6.03 -2.76
C SER A 160 14.30 -7.23 -3.70
N ASP A 161 13.33 -7.40 -4.61
CA ASP A 161 13.25 -8.58 -5.48
C ASP A 161 13.20 -8.21 -6.97
N ALA A 162 14.34 -8.43 -7.66
CA ALA A 162 14.46 -8.15 -9.10
C ALA A 162 13.51 -9.00 -9.95
N SER A 163 13.17 -10.23 -9.50
CA SER A 163 12.27 -11.11 -10.25
C SER A 163 10.83 -10.61 -10.20
N LEU A 164 10.43 -9.95 -9.12
CA LEU A 164 9.12 -9.31 -9.02
C LEU A 164 9.03 -8.08 -9.92
N LYS A 165 10.11 -7.28 -9.99
CA LYS A 165 10.22 -6.14 -10.91
C LYS A 165 10.14 -6.56 -12.38
N ALA A 166 10.64 -7.74 -12.72
CA ALA A 166 10.56 -8.29 -14.07
C ALA A 166 9.13 -8.72 -14.46
N ILE A 167 8.28 -9.08 -13.50
CA ILE A 167 6.89 -9.50 -13.75
C ILE A 167 5.98 -8.27 -13.98
N CYS A 168 6.04 -7.27 -13.10
CA CYS A 168 5.12 -6.13 -13.14
C CYS A 168 5.64 -4.95 -12.29
N CYS A 169 4.89 -3.83 -12.24
CA CYS A 169 5.18 -2.71 -11.35
C CYS A 169 4.53 -2.88 -9.96
N GLU A 170 5.03 -2.18 -8.94
CA GLU A 170 4.51 -2.20 -7.56
C GLU A 170 2.99 -1.94 -7.49
N ARG A 171 2.49 -1.00 -8.31
CA ARG A 171 1.05 -0.70 -8.36
C ARG A 171 0.22 -1.90 -8.80
N THR A 172 0.75 -2.74 -9.68
CA THR A 172 0.09 -3.98 -10.10
C THR A 172 0.06 -4.99 -8.97
N VAL A 173 1.17 -5.21 -8.27
CA VAL A 173 1.22 -6.07 -7.07
C VAL A 173 0.15 -5.63 -6.06
N ARG A 174 0.11 -4.35 -5.73
CA ARG A 174 -0.89 -3.77 -4.83
C ARG A 174 -2.32 -4.05 -5.28
N ARG A 175 -2.62 -3.84 -6.58
CA ARG A 175 -3.93 -4.12 -7.15
C ARG A 175 -4.32 -5.60 -7.02
N TYR A 176 -3.38 -6.53 -7.20
CA TYR A 176 -3.62 -7.96 -7.09
C TYR A 176 -3.91 -8.39 -5.64
N VAL A 177 -3.21 -7.81 -4.66
CA VAL A 177 -3.53 -8.01 -3.23
C VAL A 177 -4.95 -7.55 -2.91
N TYR A 178 -5.32 -6.33 -3.33
CA TYR A 178 -6.65 -5.77 -3.04
C TYR A 178 -7.78 -6.48 -3.80
N ALA A 179 -7.50 -7.02 -4.99
CA ALA A 179 -8.46 -7.79 -5.78
C ALA A 179 -8.60 -9.25 -5.30
N GLY A 180 -7.74 -9.69 -4.37
CA GLY A 180 -7.81 -11.05 -3.81
C GLY A 180 -7.20 -12.14 -4.68
N TYR A 181 -6.38 -11.78 -5.69
CA TYR A 181 -5.67 -12.74 -6.54
C TYR A 181 -4.45 -13.38 -5.87
N LEU A 182 -3.92 -12.74 -4.83
CA LEU A 182 -2.84 -13.28 -4.02
C LEU A 182 -3.42 -13.85 -2.71
N SER A 183 -2.72 -14.78 -2.10
CA SER A 183 -3.13 -15.40 -0.83
C SER A 183 -3.14 -14.39 0.33
N VAL A 184 -2.29 -13.37 0.25
CA VAL A 184 -2.23 -12.26 1.20
C VAL A 184 -3.48 -11.38 1.10
N LYS A 185 -4.06 -11.05 2.24
CA LYS A 185 -5.20 -10.14 2.35
C LYS A 185 -4.74 -8.71 2.67
N ALA A 186 -5.47 -7.72 2.16
CA ALA A 186 -5.13 -6.30 2.32
C ALA A 186 -4.92 -5.87 3.80
N HIS A 187 -5.71 -6.42 4.74
CA HIS A 187 -5.57 -6.11 6.18
C HIS A 187 -4.29 -6.65 6.83
N GLN A 188 -3.57 -7.57 6.18
CA GLN A 188 -2.28 -8.09 6.64
C GLN A 188 -1.11 -7.15 6.30
N LEU A 189 -1.34 -6.18 5.41
CA LEU A 189 -0.33 -5.20 5.02
C LEU A 189 -0.06 -4.22 6.18
N PRO A 190 1.21 -3.84 6.42
CA PRO A 190 1.54 -2.78 7.37
C PRO A 190 0.80 -1.48 7.04
N ARG A 191 0.32 -0.78 8.06
CA ARG A 191 -0.43 0.50 7.94
C ARG A 191 -1.77 0.41 7.21
N TYR A 192 -2.36 -0.76 7.07
CA TYR A 192 -3.70 -0.88 6.48
C TYR A 192 -4.75 -0.15 7.33
N VAL A 193 -4.67 -0.28 8.66
CA VAL A 193 -5.52 0.46 9.60
C VAL A 193 -4.65 1.44 10.38
N ARG A 194 -5.06 2.71 10.39
CA ARG A 194 -4.47 3.75 11.25
C ARG A 194 -5.47 4.09 12.33
N PHE A 195 -5.06 3.94 13.58
CA PHE A 195 -5.84 4.42 14.71
C PHE A 195 -5.44 5.88 14.99
N SER A 196 -6.42 6.79 15.00
CA SER A 196 -6.20 8.13 15.54
C SER A 196 -6.20 8.02 17.05
N HIS A 197 -5.09 8.36 17.72
CA HIS A 197 -5.08 8.50 19.15
C HIS A 197 -5.68 9.86 19.55
N LYS A 198 -6.70 9.85 20.41
CA LYS A 198 -7.07 11.06 21.15
C LYS A 198 -5.92 11.37 22.12
N TYR A 199 -5.34 12.54 21.99
CA TYR A 199 -4.35 13.03 22.95
C TYR A 199 -5.09 13.30 24.28
N ASP A 200 -4.67 12.58 25.32
CA ASP A 200 -5.03 12.92 26.68
C ASP A 200 -4.11 14.05 27.13
N TYR A 201 -4.66 15.19 27.45
CA TYR A 201 -3.92 16.32 28.01
C TYR A 201 -3.56 15.97 29.44
N SER A 202 -2.44 15.29 29.66
CA SER A 202 -1.87 15.11 30.97
C SER A 202 -1.30 16.45 31.52
N GLU A 203 -1.34 16.62 32.83
CA GLU A 203 -0.87 17.80 33.55
C GLU A 203 0.53 18.24 33.11
N LYS A 204 0.70 19.57 32.95
CA LYS A 204 1.96 20.19 32.55
C LYS A 204 3.03 19.90 33.60
N LYS A 205 4.02 19.09 33.28
CA LYS A 205 5.20 18.88 34.14
C LYS A 205 6.03 20.15 34.16
N PRO A 206 6.52 20.59 35.35
CA PRO A 206 7.37 21.79 35.48
C PRO A 206 8.66 21.62 34.69
N VAL A 207 9.01 22.64 33.90
CA VAL A 207 10.25 22.68 33.11
C VAL A 207 11.34 23.34 33.97
N ASN A 208 12.50 22.70 34.09
CA ASN A 208 13.66 23.33 34.72
C ASN A 208 14.22 24.40 33.76
N VAL A 209 14.00 25.66 34.10
CA VAL A 209 14.33 26.83 33.28
C VAL A 209 15.85 27.02 33.15
N GLU A 210 16.64 26.73 34.21
CA GLU A 210 18.09 26.94 34.19
C GLU A 210 18.80 26.10 33.14
N ARG A 211 18.43 24.82 32.99
CA ARG A 211 19.04 23.95 31.99
C ARG A 211 18.67 24.34 30.54
N MET A 212 17.59 25.15 30.38
CA MET A 212 17.08 25.58 29.04
C MET A 212 17.77 26.83 28.53
N LEU A 213 18.55 27.53 29.36
CA LEU A 213 19.22 28.77 28.98
C LEU A 213 20.20 28.52 27.82
N GLY A 214 19.96 29.16 26.67
CA GLY A 214 20.73 28.99 25.43
C GLY A 214 20.58 27.61 24.76
N ARG A 215 19.57 26.81 25.17
CA ARG A 215 19.32 25.43 24.69
C ARG A 215 17.87 25.20 24.31
N THR A 216 17.12 26.28 24.08
CA THR A 216 15.72 26.18 23.64
C THR A 216 15.62 25.67 22.21
N TYR A 217 14.42 25.28 21.78
CA TYR A 217 14.17 24.92 20.39
C TYR A 217 14.43 26.08 19.40
N SER A 218 14.24 27.33 19.84
CA SER A 218 14.61 28.52 19.07
C SER A 218 16.13 28.66 18.89
N ASP A 219 16.91 28.30 19.93
CA ASP A 219 18.38 28.27 19.87
C ASP A 219 18.85 27.14 18.95
N TYR A 220 18.19 25.97 19.01
CA TYR A 220 18.42 24.86 18.08
C TYR A 220 18.24 25.30 16.62
N ARG A 221 17.13 25.97 16.29
CA ARG A 221 16.87 26.45 14.93
C ARG A 221 17.94 27.43 14.46
N ARG A 222 18.30 28.41 15.29
CA ARG A 222 19.39 29.36 14.96
C ARG A 222 20.71 28.64 14.75
N PHE A 223 21.02 27.65 15.58
CA PHE A 223 22.24 26.86 15.43
C PHE A 223 22.25 26.09 14.09
N VAL A 224 21.18 25.42 13.73
CA VAL A 224 21.04 24.68 12.45
C VAL A 224 21.16 25.63 11.25
N GLU A 225 20.54 26.81 11.31
CA GLU A 225 20.62 27.82 10.24
C GLU A 225 22.07 28.34 10.06
N SER A 226 22.82 28.46 11.14
CA SER A 226 24.21 28.94 11.10
C SER A 226 25.26 27.84 10.84
N HIS A 227 24.87 26.56 10.97
CA HIS A 227 25.74 25.41 10.79
C HIS A 227 25.05 24.33 9.93
N PRO A 228 24.80 24.59 8.66
CA PRO A 228 24.08 23.66 7.79
C PRO A 228 24.80 22.32 7.58
N GLU A 229 26.12 22.30 7.80
CA GLU A 229 26.95 21.10 7.73
C GLU A 229 26.89 20.21 9.00
N ALA A 230 26.26 20.70 10.07
CA ALA A 230 26.23 19.98 11.34
C ALA A 230 25.34 18.73 11.25
N ASN A 231 25.86 17.61 11.69
CA ASN A 231 25.06 16.39 11.84
C ASN A 231 24.03 16.57 12.97
N LEU A 232 22.77 16.39 12.64
CA LEU A 232 21.65 16.59 13.56
C LEU A 232 21.18 15.24 14.12
N TRP A 233 21.09 15.13 15.43
CA TRP A 233 20.63 13.93 16.13
C TRP A 233 19.44 14.23 17.02
N GLN A 234 18.46 13.34 17.02
CA GLN A 234 17.26 13.43 17.88
C GLN A 234 17.25 12.27 18.88
N TYR A 235 17.00 12.61 20.13
CA TYR A 235 16.98 11.67 21.25
C TYR A 235 15.56 11.55 21.79
N ASP A 236 15.16 10.33 22.09
CA ASP A 236 13.85 10.03 22.68
C ASP A 236 13.94 8.73 23.48
N SER A 237 12.91 8.42 24.25
CA SER A 237 12.82 7.16 24.97
C SER A 237 11.56 6.38 24.56
N VAL A 238 11.71 5.07 24.42
CA VAL A 238 10.59 4.16 24.19
C VAL A 238 10.36 3.36 25.47
N GLU A 239 9.21 3.58 26.09
CA GLU A 239 8.77 2.85 27.28
C GLU A 239 7.85 1.67 26.91
N GLY A 240 7.89 0.61 27.73
CA GLY A 240 7.01 -0.54 27.69
C GLY A 240 5.81 -0.40 28.63
N LYS A 241 5.72 -1.32 29.61
CA LYS A 241 4.73 -1.23 30.69
C LYS A 241 5.08 -0.13 31.69
N ALA A 242 4.08 0.39 32.39
CA ALA A 242 4.30 1.37 33.48
C ALA A 242 5.23 0.81 34.55
N THR A 243 5.14 -0.49 34.84
CA THR A 243 5.92 -1.21 35.86
C THR A 243 7.33 -1.59 35.43
N ASP A 244 7.71 -1.41 34.15
CA ASP A 244 9.04 -1.78 33.67
C ASP A 244 10.13 -0.89 34.32
N ARG A 245 11.26 -1.50 34.60
CA ARG A 245 12.46 -0.83 35.08
C ARG A 245 13.39 -0.39 33.96
N LYS A 246 13.18 -0.91 32.75
CA LYS A 246 13.99 -0.60 31.56
C LYS A 246 13.19 0.22 30.58
N ALA A 247 13.92 1.05 29.81
CA ALA A 247 13.45 1.74 28.61
C ALA A 247 14.51 1.62 27.50
N ILE A 248 14.13 1.95 26.26
CA ILE A 248 15.06 2.03 25.14
C ILE A 248 15.31 3.51 24.87
N LEU A 249 16.54 3.98 25.10
CA LEU A 249 17.02 5.26 24.57
C LEU A 249 17.17 5.11 23.06
N THR A 250 16.51 5.95 22.29
CA THR A 250 16.60 5.98 20.84
C THR A 250 17.36 7.22 20.38
N ILE A 251 18.27 7.03 19.44
CA ILE A 251 19.10 8.07 18.83
C ILE A 251 18.85 8.02 17.33
N THR A 252 18.26 9.08 16.80
CA THR A 252 17.78 9.13 15.41
C THR A 252 18.58 10.17 14.62
N TYR A 253 19.04 9.78 13.43
CA TYR A 253 19.57 10.69 12.42
C TYR A 253 18.45 10.99 11.40
N PRO A 254 17.79 12.16 11.49
CA PRO A 254 16.56 12.44 10.74
C PRO A 254 16.72 12.41 9.23
N GLU A 255 17.86 12.87 8.71
CA GLU A 255 18.15 12.99 7.27
C GLU A 255 17.99 11.63 6.57
N PHE A 256 18.56 10.57 7.13
CA PHE A 256 18.49 9.22 6.56
C PHE A 256 17.43 8.33 7.22
N ARG A 257 16.70 8.88 8.20
CA ARG A 257 15.75 8.11 9.03
C ARG A 257 16.40 6.90 9.71
N PHE A 258 17.69 7.03 9.98
CA PHE A 258 18.46 6.02 10.69
C PHE A 258 18.22 6.13 12.19
N GLN A 259 18.17 4.99 12.87
CA GLN A 259 17.94 4.96 14.31
C GLN A 259 18.72 3.82 14.96
N PHE A 260 19.31 4.08 16.10
CA PHE A 260 19.89 3.06 16.95
C PHE A 260 19.53 3.34 18.41
N GLY A 261 19.88 2.47 19.34
CA GLY A 261 19.51 2.71 20.73
C GLY A 261 20.19 1.82 21.75
N PHE A 262 20.00 2.22 23.00
CA PHE A 262 20.55 1.54 24.15
C PHE A 262 19.48 1.20 25.18
N LEU A 263 19.63 0.06 25.86
CA LEU A 263 18.86 -0.18 27.07
C LEU A 263 19.35 0.72 28.21
N ILE A 264 18.41 1.43 28.82
CA ILE A 264 18.63 2.32 29.97
C ILE A 264 17.70 1.93 31.11
N ALA A 265 18.05 2.38 32.33
CA ALA A 265 17.10 2.39 33.43
C ALA A 265 16.06 3.49 33.18
N LYS A 266 14.78 3.13 33.29
CA LYS A 266 13.64 4.02 32.96
C LYS A 266 13.70 5.31 33.83
N GLY A 267 13.51 6.46 33.15
CA GLY A 267 13.49 7.77 33.80
C GLY A 267 14.82 8.19 34.46
N ASN A 268 15.94 7.52 34.19
CA ASN A 268 17.21 7.74 34.89
C ASN A 268 18.22 8.47 33.99
N ALA A 269 18.46 9.75 34.31
CA ALA A 269 19.38 10.60 33.56
C ALA A 269 20.86 10.12 33.60
N ARG A 270 21.29 9.53 34.75
CA ARG A 270 22.64 8.95 34.83
C ARG A 270 22.83 7.77 33.89
N SER A 271 21.78 6.96 33.73
CA SER A 271 21.80 5.84 32.78
C SER A 271 21.96 6.32 31.34
N VAL A 272 21.27 7.41 30.95
CA VAL A 272 21.41 8.04 29.63
C VAL A 272 22.83 8.55 29.43
N LEU A 273 23.33 9.37 30.35
CA LEU A 273 24.71 9.90 30.26
C LEU A 273 25.76 8.81 30.21
N GLY A 274 25.60 7.74 30.99
CA GLY A 274 26.52 6.61 30.99
C GLY A 274 26.58 5.90 29.63
N LYS A 275 25.45 5.80 28.92
CA LYS A 275 25.42 5.23 27.55
C LYS A 275 26.05 6.18 26.55
N LEU A 276 25.82 7.47 26.65
CA LEU A 276 26.44 8.46 25.77
C LEU A 276 27.96 8.57 26.00
N ALA A 277 28.40 8.47 27.26
CA ALA A 277 29.83 8.41 27.61
C ALA A 277 30.52 7.16 27.06
N LEU A 278 29.85 6.00 27.09
CA LEU A 278 30.31 4.78 26.43
C LEU A 278 30.47 5.01 24.94
N LEU A 279 29.45 5.58 24.29
CA LEU A 279 29.48 5.88 22.85
C LEU A 279 30.63 6.82 22.51
N LYS A 280 30.84 7.88 23.30
CA LYS A 280 32.00 8.78 23.18
C LYS A 280 33.33 8.02 23.29
N LYS A 281 33.44 7.12 24.25
CA LYS A 281 34.64 6.29 24.41
C LYS A 281 34.91 5.41 23.20
N LEU A 282 33.88 4.79 22.62
CA LEU A 282 33.99 3.91 21.44
C LEU A 282 34.39 4.67 20.17
N LEU A 283 33.89 5.90 19.99
CA LEU A 283 34.15 6.71 18.80
C LEU A 283 35.37 7.63 18.96
N GLY A 284 35.88 7.81 20.16
CA GLY A 284 37.08 8.60 20.40
C GLY A 284 36.98 10.05 19.91
N ALA A 285 37.93 10.47 19.10
CA ALA A 285 38.01 11.84 18.56
C ALA A 285 36.86 12.19 17.57
N ASP A 286 36.30 11.19 16.91
CA ASP A 286 35.25 11.40 15.91
C ASP A 286 33.90 11.76 16.52
N TYR A 287 33.71 11.50 17.82
CA TYR A 287 32.44 11.72 18.52
C TYR A 287 31.89 13.14 18.33
N ALA A 288 32.72 14.17 18.56
CA ALA A 288 32.29 15.56 18.48
C ALA A 288 31.89 15.99 17.05
N GLY A 289 32.59 15.47 16.05
CA GLY A 289 32.24 15.70 14.64
C GLY A 289 30.96 15.01 14.22
N ILE A 290 30.73 13.79 14.71
CA ILE A 290 29.53 13.01 14.40
C ILE A 290 28.30 13.56 15.12
N PHE A 291 28.39 13.82 16.45
CA PHE A 291 27.28 14.24 17.30
C PHE A 291 27.25 15.75 17.57
N ARG A 292 27.53 16.56 16.55
CA ARG A 292 27.72 18.01 16.69
C ARG A 292 26.48 18.74 17.22
N CYS A 293 25.27 18.34 16.82
CA CYS A 293 24.02 18.95 17.23
C CYS A 293 23.02 17.90 17.72
N ASN A 294 22.54 18.03 18.96
CA ASN A 294 21.72 17.03 19.64
C ASN A 294 20.46 17.67 20.18
N LEU A 295 19.29 17.13 19.85
CA LEU A 295 17.97 17.58 20.28
C LEU A 295 17.26 16.48 21.08
N SER A 296 16.93 16.74 22.33
CA SER A 296 16.14 15.83 23.18
C SER A 296 14.78 16.44 23.55
N ASP A 297 13.89 15.65 24.15
CA ASP A 297 12.73 16.17 24.85
C ASP A 297 13.08 16.60 26.28
N ASN A 298 12.04 17.02 27.04
CA ASN A 298 12.17 17.46 28.42
C ASN A 298 11.90 16.35 29.44
N GLY A 299 12.00 15.08 29.07
CA GLY A 299 11.80 13.94 29.95
C GLY A 299 12.78 13.92 31.15
N PRO A 300 12.43 13.24 32.26
CA PRO A 300 13.30 13.12 33.41
C PRO A 300 14.63 12.41 33.10
N GLU A 301 14.63 11.50 32.14
CA GLU A 301 15.81 10.80 31.62
C GLU A 301 16.81 11.74 30.93
N PHE A 302 16.36 12.91 30.45
CA PHE A 302 17.19 13.93 29.80
C PHE A 302 17.53 15.11 30.77
N ALA A 303 17.26 14.96 32.07
CA ALA A 303 17.52 16.03 33.02
C ALA A 303 18.98 16.52 33.05
N ARG A 304 19.92 15.63 32.73
CA ARG A 304 21.36 15.92 32.69
C ARG A 304 21.92 15.95 31.25
N PHE A 305 21.07 16.03 30.23
CA PHE A 305 21.49 15.94 28.82
C PHE A 305 22.41 17.09 28.39
N HIS A 306 22.27 18.27 28.97
CA HIS A 306 23.13 19.43 28.72
C HIS A 306 24.61 19.19 29.07
N GLU A 307 24.93 18.22 29.96
CA GLU A 307 26.31 17.91 30.32
C GLU A 307 27.15 17.34 29.15
N ILE A 308 26.52 16.84 28.10
CA ILE A 308 27.26 16.41 26.91
C ILE A 308 28.00 17.55 26.22
N GLU A 309 27.65 18.81 26.46
CA GLU A 309 28.34 19.98 25.88
C GLU A 309 29.80 20.06 26.34
N GLU A 310 30.15 19.52 27.49
CA GLU A 310 31.57 19.37 27.96
C GLU A 310 32.38 18.45 27.01
N TRP A 311 31.72 17.73 26.14
CA TRP A 311 32.36 16.84 25.15
C TRP A 311 32.55 17.49 23.79
N GLY A 312 32.33 18.81 23.67
CA GLY A 312 32.50 19.56 22.41
C GLY A 312 31.33 19.49 21.47
N VAL A 313 30.14 19.11 21.94
CA VAL A 313 28.91 19.03 21.15
C VAL A 313 27.86 20.03 21.67
N ARG A 314 26.79 20.28 20.90
CA ARG A 314 25.68 21.14 21.35
C ARG A 314 24.48 20.29 21.73
N ALA A 315 23.83 20.68 22.84
CA ALA A 315 22.61 20.05 23.33
C ALA A 315 21.45 21.06 23.33
N PHE A 316 20.30 20.62 22.83
CA PHE A 316 19.08 21.43 22.78
C PHE A 316 17.87 20.60 23.23
N PHE A 317 16.82 21.33 23.63
CA PHE A 317 15.57 20.72 24.09
C PHE A 317 14.39 21.15 23.19
N ALA A 318 13.57 20.18 22.79
CA ALA A 318 12.35 20.42 22.04
C ALA A 318 11.30 21.15 22.89
N ASN A 319 10.35 21.83 22.22
CA ASN A 319 9.25 22.44 22.93
C ASN A 319 8.34 21.35 23.54
N PRO A 320 7.87 21.56 24.77
CA PRO A 320 6.90 20.66 25.38
C PRO A 320 5.64 20.53 24.52
N TYR A 321 5.13 19.30 24.36
CA TYR A 321 3.88 18.99 23.65
C TYR A 321 3.86 19.31 22.14
N ARG A 322 5.00 19.56 21.51
CA ARG A 322 5.11 19.73 20.06
C ARG A 322 5.75 18.51 19.41
N SER A 323 4.90 17.54 18.99
CA SER A 323 5.33 16.34 18.26
C SER A 323 5.98 16.66 16.90
N THR A 324 5.64 17.80 16.30
CA THR A 324 6.24 18.26 15.06
C THR A 324 7.73 18.51 15.12
N ASP A 325 8.25 18.87 16.30
CA ASP A 325 9.67 19.20 16.50
C ASP A 325 10.59 17.96 16.35
N LYS A 326 10.04 16.74 16.55
CA LYS A 326 10.75 15.45 16.42
C LYS A 326 10.01 14.45 15.49
N ALA A 327 9.35 14.93 14.46
CA ALA A 327 8.52 14.10 13.57
C ALA A 327 9.26 12.90 12.93
N ALA A 328 10.57 12.99 12.72
CA ALA A 328 11.38 11.88 12.18
C ALA A 328 11.52 10.76 13.20
N CYS A 329 11.74 11.10 14.47
CA CYS A 329 11.86 10.17 15.58
C CYS A 329 10.54 9.41 15.78
N GLU A 330 9.41 10.11 15.83
CA GLU A 330 8.08 9.50 16.01
C GLU A 330 7.73 8.50 14.91
N ARG A 331 8.05 8.83 13.64
CA ARG A 331 7.83 7.91 12.50
C ARG A 331 8.67 6.65 12.61
N ASN A 332 9.89 6.72 13.12
CA ASN A 332 10.74 5.57 13.31
C ASN A 332 10.26 4.71 14.50
N HIS A 333 9.69 5.32 15.54
CA HIS A 333 9.09 4.59 16.65
C HIS A 333 7.94 3.67 16.20
N GLU A 334 7.24 3.98 15.11
CA GLU A 334 6.24 3.09 14.53
C GLU A 334 6.83 1.70 14.19
N PHE A 335 8.05 1.64 13.65
CA PHE A 335 8.73 0.38 13.35
C PHE A 335 9.10 -0.39 14.61
N ILE A 336 9.52 0.31 15.66
CA ILE A 336 9.75 -0.32 16.97
C ILE A 336 8.43 -0.94 17.47
N ARG A 337 7.30 -0.24 17.29
CA ARG A 337 5.97 -0.69 17.75
C ARG A 337 5.41 -1.87 16.95
N TYR A 338 5.88 -2.11 15.75
CA TYR A 338 5.55 -3.36 15.01
C TYR A 338 6.18 -4.59 15.68
N VAL A 339 7.37 -4.46 16.23
CA VAL A 339 8.10 -5.54 16.90
C VAL A 339 7.76 -5.60 18.39
N ILE A 340 7.66 -4.44 19.03
CA ILE A 340 7.34 -4.28 20.46
C ILE A 340 6.07 -3.43 20.59
N PRO A 341 4.87 -4.03 20.55
CA PRO A 341 3.61 -3.32 20.74
C PRO A 341 3.53 -2.57 22.07
N LYS A 342 2.72 -1.50 22.14
CA LYS A 342 2.46 -0.78 23.39
C LYS A 342 1.97 -1.76 24.49
N GLY A 343 2.44 -1.58 25.72
CA GLY A 343 2.08 -2.42 26.85
C GLY A 343 2.83 -3.76 26.94
N ARG A 344 3.76 -4.04 26.02
CA ARG A 344 4.73 -5.14 26.17
C ARG A 344 5.87 -4.70 27.09
N SER A 345 6.31 -5.62 27.99
CA SER A 345 7.42 -5.36 28.89
C SER A 345 8.76 -5.34 28.14
N LEU A 346 9.62 -4.40 28.53
CA LEU A 346 11.00 -4.27 28.04
C LEU A 346 12.01 -4.91 29.01
N ASP A 347 11.62 -5.34 30.21
CA ASP A 347 12.55 -5.86 31.23
C ASP A 347 13.29 -7.13 30.79
N GLY A 348 12.68 -7.95 29.92
CA GLY A 348 13.29 -9.13 29.33
C GLY A 348 14.24 -8.85 28.16
N LEU A 349 14.40 -7.60 27.72
CA LEU A 349 15.30 -7.27 26.62
C LEU A 349 16.76 -7.25 27.08
N THR A 350 17.63 -7.63 26.16
CA THR A 350 19.09 -7.45 26.25
C THR A 350 19.55 -6.39 25.26
N GLN A 351 20.76 -5.83 25.44
CA GLN A 351 21.31 -4.88 24.48
C GLN A 351 21.44 -5.50 23.09
N ALA A 352 21.87 -6.75 22.99
CA ALA A 352 21.95 -7.46 21.69
C ALA A 352 20.60 -7.58 20.96
N LYS A 353 19.48 -7.76 21.70
CA LYS A 353 18.13 -7.73 21.11
C LYS A 353 17.74 -6.34 20.60
N VAL A 354 18.19 -5.28 21.26
CA VAL A 354 17.98 -3.89 20.81
C VAL A 354 18.80 -3.61 19.55
N GLU A 355 20.05 -4.03 19.49
CA GLU A 355 20.90 -3.93 18.30
C GLU A 355 20.33 -4.71 17.13
N LEU A 356 19.84 -5.93 17.37
CA LEU A 356 19.15 -6.74 16.35
C LEU A 356 17.90 -6.01 15.82
N LEU A 357 17.06 -5.46 16.70
CA LEU A 357 15.87 -4.69 16.32
C LEU A 357 16.22 -3.55 15.37
N PHE A 358 17.21 -2.74 15.75
CA PHE A 358 17.62 -1.59 14.92
C PHE A 358 18.35 -2.01 13.65
N SER A 359 19.06 -3.13 13.63
CA SER A 359 19.65 -3.71 12.44
C SER A 359 18.57 -4.02 11.39
N HIS A 360 17.45 -4.64 11.80
CA HIS A 360 16.32 -4.89 10.91
C HIS A 360 15.61 -3.60 10.47
N ILE A 361 15.39 -2.63 11.36
CA ILE A 361 14.75 -1.36 11.05
C ILE A 361 15.58 -0.56 10.03
N ASN A 362 16.91 -0.54 10.18
CA ASN A 362 17.80 0.23 9.31
C ASN A 362 18.09 -0.48 7.98
N SER A 363 17.92 -1.78 7.89
CA SER A 363 18.04 -2.54 6.65
C SER A 363 16.74 -2.56 5.83
N TYR A 364 15.74 -1.78 6.24
CA TYR A 364 14.45 -1.68 5.56
C TYR A 364 14.48 -0.59 4.48
N VAL A 365 14.16 -0.94 3.22
CA VAL A 365 14.16 0.01 2.09
C VAL A 365 13.13 1.12 2.29
N ARG A 366 13.52 2.35 2.08
CA ARG A 366 12.69 3.55 2.25
C ARG A 366 12.54 4.30 0.93
N GLY A 367 11.32 4.46 0.43
CA GLY A 367 11.05 5.29 -0.75
C GLY A 367 11.49 6.75 -0.57
N SER A 368 11.44 7.28 0.67
CA SER A 368 11.94 8.62 1.00
C SER A 368 13.45 8.77 0.93
N ASN A 369 14.19 7.68 0.86
CA ASN A 369 15.64 7.63 0.75
C ASN A 369 16.05 7.14 -0.66
N GLU A 370 15.26 7.44 -1.68
CA GLU A 370 15.51 7.01 -3.06
C GLU A 370 15.67 5.48 -3.19
N ASN A 371 14.83 4.75 -2.47
CA ASN A 371 14.84 3.28 -2.40
C ASN A 371 16.14 2.67 -1.80
N ARG A 372 16.92 3.47 -1.09
CA ARG A 372 18.06 2.98 -0.29
C ARG A 372 17.63 2.70 1.14
N THR A 373 18.41 1.87 1.81
CA THR A 373 18.24 1.61 3.24
C THR A 373 18.92 2.68 4.08
N PRO A 374 18.39 3.01 5.28
CA PRO A 374 19.12 3.86 6.23
C PRO A 374 20.52 3.35 6.55
N TYR A 375 20.71 2.01 6.61
CA TYR A 375 22.01 1.40 6.82
C TYR A 375 23.04 1.79 5.75
N GLU A 376 22.67 1.67 4.47
CA GLU A 376 23.56 1.99 3.34
C GLU A 376 23.97 3.47 3.33
N LEU A 377 23.03 4.36 3.67
CA LEU A 377 23.32 5.80 3.73
C LEU A 377 24.26 6.14 4.88
N MET A 378 24.02 5.54 6.07
CA MET A 378 24.88 5.76 7.24
C MET A 378 26.28 5.18 7.04
N LEU A 379 26.37 3.98 6.47
CA LEU A 379 27.65 3.36 6.15
C LEU A 379 28.48 4.23 5.20
N ALA A 380 27.83 4.77 4.16
CA ALA A 380 28.48 5.69 3.21
C ALA A 380 28.91 7.03 3.88
N ARG A 381 28.18 7.50 4.89
CA ARG A 381 28.43 8.78 5.56
C ARG A 381 29.53 8.68 6.64
N PHE A 382 29.47 7.63 7.47
CA PHE A 382 30.30 7.52 8.69
C PHE A 382 31.22 6.29 8.72
N GLY A 383 31.12 5.40 7.76
CA GLY A 383 31.98 4.22 7.63
C GLY A 383 31.61 3.05 8.55
N GLU A 384 32.38 1.95 8.37
CA GLU A 384 32.16 0.70 9.11
C GLU A 384 32.42 0.84 10.62
N GLY A 385 33.47 1.55 11.01
CA GLY A 385 33.84 1.73 12.41
C GLY A 385 32.73 2.37 13.24
N PHE A 386 31.97 3.32 12.66
CA PHE A 386 30.77 3.87 13.32
C PHE A 386 29.68 2.82 13.49
N MET A 387 29.41 2.04 12.45
CA MET A 387 28.35 1.01 12.49
C MET A 387 28.66 -0.09 13.50
N GLU A 388 29.93 -0.49 13.60
CA GLU A 388 30.41 -1.46 14.60
C GLU A 388 30.31 -0.90 16.03
N ALA A 389 30.72 0.36 16.25
CA ALA A 389 30.66 1.02 17.57
C ALA A 389 29.24 1.08 18.14
N ILE A 390 28.22 1.20 17.28
CA ILE A 390 26.80 1.22 17.69
C ILE A 390 26.10 -0.15 17.60
N GLY A 391 26.82 -1.22 17.21
CA GLY A 391 26.30 -2.59 17.14
C GLY A 391 25.26 -2.85 16.03
N ILE A 392 25.25 -2.03 14.97
CA ILE A 392 24.26 -2.16 13.89
C ILE A 392 24.87 -2.92 12.70
N ARG A 393 24.20 -3.99 12.29
CA ARG A 393 24.63 -4.87 11.21
C ARG A 393 23.67 -4.81 10.01
N ARG A 394 24.20 -5.06 8.82
CA ARG A 394 23.36 -5.22 7.63
C ARG A 394 22.57 -6.52 7.70
N ILE A 395 21.27 -6.42 7.49
CA ILE A 395 20.37 -7.58 7.32
C ILE A 395 20.01 -7.66 5.84
N GLN A 396 20.04 -8.87 5.28
CA GLN A 396 19.61 -9.05 3.89
C GLN A 396 18.13 -8.68 3.75
N ALA A 397 17.76 -8.03 2.65
CA ALA A 397 16.43 -7.46 2.48
C ALA A 397 15.30 -8.50 2.66
N LYS A 398 15.48 -9.72 2.14
CA LYS A 398 14.51 -10.83 2.30
C LYS A 398 14.40 -11.35 3.74
N GLU A 399 15.40 -11.12 4.58
CA GLU A 399 15.45 -11.58 5.97
C GLU A 399 14.90 -10.52 6.94
N VAL A 400 14.69 -9.30 6.49
CA VAL A 400 14.16 -8.22 7.33
C VAL A 400 12.82 -8.65 7.93
N CYS A 401 12.75 -8.68 9.26
CA CYS A 401 11.56 -9.06 10.02
C CYS A 401 11.16 -7.92 10.95
N LEU A 402 9.90 -7.46 10.81
CA LEU A 402 9.30 -6.42 11.65
C LEU A 402 8.06 -6.96 12.37
N LYS A 403 8.20 -8.12 12.99
CA LYS A 403 7.18 -8.81 13.79
C LYS A 403 7.69 -9.09 15.19
N PRO A 404 6.79 -9.29 16.18
CA PRO A 404 7.19 -9.64 17.54
C PRO A 404 8.02 -10.93 17.66
N SER A 405 7.98 -11.80 16.65
CA SER A 405 8.81 -13.02 16.58
C SER A 405 10.30 -12.75 16.48
N LEU A 406 10.71 -11.54 16.04
CA LEU A 406 12.12 -11.17 15.92
C LEU A 406 12.88 -11.24 17.25
N LEU A 407 12.22 -10.93 18.37
CA LEU A 407 12.83 -10.81 19.68
C LEU A 407 12.49 -11.99 20.65
N LYS A 408 11.89 -13.04 20.12
CA LYS A 408 11.59 -14.24 20.90
C LYS A 408 12.85 -15.04 21.28
#